data_41fe7d0e400b4e857dc0be3102688756
#
_entry.id   41fe7d0e400b4e857dc0be3102688756
#
_cell.length_a   1.000
_cell.length_b   1.000
_cell.length_c   1.000
_cell.angle_alpha   90.00
_cell.angle_beta   90.00
_cell.angle_gamma   90.00
#
_symmetry.space_group_name_H-M   'P 1'
#
loop_
_entity.id
_entity.type
_entity.pdbx_description
1 polymer ?
#
loop_
_entity_poly.entity_id
_entity_poly.type
_entity_poly.pdbx_seq_one_letter_code
_entity_poly.pdbx_strand_id
1 'polypeptide(L)'
;MSQKPQQTGTSDVIKVRYEKLDALKEAGRDPFVITTSARDVLTETIKNNFEEYENKDVCVAGRLLSKRGKGKVSFMDLWDRSGKIQIFAKFDDLGEEEYGFLKKWDIGDIVEVKGFVFKTQMGEISVHAKEVKLLSKSLKPLPEKYHGLTNTDLRYRQRYVDLIMNPEVKDTFVKRSKIIGSIRRYLDNQGFMEVETPMLVANAGGASARPFLTHFNALDEDLKLRISLELYLKRLIVGGLEKVYEIGRVFRNEGVDTRHNPEFTLMELYQAYTDYNGMMDLTENLYRHVAQEVLGTTTITYNGIEMDLGKPFERITMLDAVK
;
A
#
# COMPACT_ATOMS: atom_id res chain seq x y z
N MET A 1 -32.89 -20.87 -18.61
CA MET A 1 -31.76 -20.91 -19.57
C MET A 1 -30.56 -20.32 -18.87
N SER A 2 -29.67 -21.16 -18.38
CA SER A 2 -28.47 -20.78 -17.62
C SER A 2 -27.35 -20.43 -18.59
N GLN A 3 -26.96 -19.15 -18.63
CA GLN A 3 -25.73 -18.74 -19.29
C GLN A 3 -24.56 -19.20 -18.42
N LYS A 4 -23.75 -20.12 -18.91
CA LYS A 4 -22.41 -20.39 -18.41
C LYS A 4 -21.49 -19.28 -18.95
N PRO A 5 -20.81 -18.46 -18.11
CA PRO A 5 -19.91 -17.46 -18.63
C PRO A 5 -18.48 -17.98 -18.69
N GLN A 6 -17.83 -17.76 -19.83
CA GLN A 6 -16.45 -17.32 -20.03
C GLN A 6 -15.32 -17.81 -19.08
N GLN A 7 -15.28 -19.08 -18.73
CA GLN A 7 -14.09 -19.65 -18.08
C GLN A 7 -13.05 -20.19 -19.09
N THR A 8 -13.43 -20.40 -20.34
CA THR A 8 -12.55 -20.99 -21.38
C THR A 8 -11.41 -20.06 -21.80
N GLY A 9 -11.65 -18.75 -21.97
CA GLY A 9 -10.61 -17.82 -22.43
C GLY A 9 -9.49 -17.54 -21.43
N THR A 10 -9.78 -17.54 -20.13
CA THR A 10 -8.77 -17.29 -19.08
C THR A 10 -7.83 -18.49 -18.90
N SER A 11 -8.35 -19.71 -19.04
CA SER A 11 -7.55 -20.94 -18.99
C SER A 11 -6.51 -21.01 -20.13
N ASP A 12 -6.91 -20.63 -21.33
CA ASP A 12 -6.04 -20.67 -22.50
C ASP A 12 -4.91 -19.62 -22.41
N VAL A 13 -5.22 -18.42 -21.90
CA VAL A 13 -4.20 -17.37 -21.66
C VAL A 13 -3.18 -17.81 -20.61
N ILE A 14 -3.63 -18.44 -19.54
CA ILE A 14 -2.74 -18.96 -18.49
C ILE A 14 -1.82 -20.05 -19.10
N LYS A 15 -2.36 -20.98 -19.85
CA LYS A 15 -1.58 -22.04 -20.52
C LYS A 15 -0.49 -21.45 -21.41
N VAL A 16 -0.83 -20.50 -22.28
CA VAL A 16 0.14 -19.82 -23.15
C VAL A 16 1.25 -19.13 -22.33
N ARG A 17 0.95 -18.56 -21.17
CA ARG A 17 1.97 -17.93 -20.31
C ARG A 17 2.90 -18.94 -19.66
N TYR A 18 2.42 -20.13 -19.30
CA TYR A 18 3.25 -21.23 -18.84
C TYR A 18 4.16 -21.75 -19.97
N GLU A 19 3.63 -21.95 -21.17
CA GLU A 19 4.41 -22.35 -22.35
C GLU A 19 5.54 -21.34 -22.64
N LYS A 20 5.26 -20.03 -22.52
CA LYS A 20 6.31 -19.00 -22.65
C LYS A 20 7.35 -19.08 -21.55
N LEU A 21 6.94 -19.39 -20.30
CA LEU A 21 7.88 -19.59 -19.20
C LEU A 21 8.77 -20.79 -19.42
N ASP A 22 8.21 -21.92 -19.88
CA ASP A 22 8.96 -23.13 -20.15
C ASP A 22 9.97 -22.88 -21.27
N ALA A 23 9.58 -22.20 -22.33
CA ALA A 23 10.50 -21.79 -23.41
C ALA A 23 11.64 -20.86 -22.93
N LEU A 24 11.36 -19.99 -21.93
CA LEU A 24 12.41 -19.18 -21.30
C LEU A 24 13.38 -20.01 -20.48
N LYS A 25 12.88 -21.00 -19.74
CA LYS A 25 13.73 -21.95 -18.98
C LYS A 25 14.61 -22.78 -19.88
N GLU A 26 14.06 -23.32 -20.95
CA GLU A 26 14.82 -24.08 -21.96
C GLU A 26 15.92 -23.25 -22.62
N ALA A 27 15.67 -21.93 -22.80
CA ALA A 27 16.66 -20.99 -23.31
C ALA A 27 17.69 -20.54 -22.25
N GLY A 28 17.68 -21.10 -21.03
CA GLY A 28 18.55 -20.68 -19.93
C GLY A 28 18.23 -19.28 -19.36
N ARG A 29 17.02 -18.76 -19.59
CA ARG A 29 16.57 -17.42 -19.19
C ARG A 29 15.44 -17.48 -18.16
N ASP A 30 15.50 -18.41 -17.22
CA ASP A 30 14.48 -18.52 -16.17
C ASP A 30 14.43 -17.23 -15.32
N PRO A 31 13.33 -16.47 -15.35
CA PRO A 31 13.25 -15.24 -14.59
C PRO A 31 13.18 -15.46 -13.06
N PHE A 32 12.78 -16.66 -12.62
CA PHE A 32 12.59 -16.95 -11.20
C PHE A 32 13.88 -17.33 -10.46
N VAL A 33 15.00 -17.51 -11.17
CA VAL A 33 16.32 -17.66 -10.55
C VAL A 33 17.03 -16.31 -10.35
N ILE A 34 16.45 -15.22 -10.86
CA ILE A 34 17.00 -13.88 -10.73
C ILE A 34 16.58 -13.28 -9.38
N THR A 35 17.54 -13.04 -8.52
CA THR A 35 17.30 -12.58 -7.15
C THR A 35 17.55 -11.09 -6.92
N THR A 36 18.20 -10.41 -7.88
CA THR A 36 18.60 -9.01 -7.75
C THR A 36 18.30 -8.22 -9.02
N SER A 37 18.14 -6.91 -8.89
CA SER A 37 18.00 -5.93 -9.97
C SER A 37 19.08 -4.87 -9.83
N ALA A 38 19.57 -4.38 -10.95
CA ALA A 38 20.52 -3.25 -10.99
C ALA A 38 19.82 -1.88 -11.01
N ARG A 39 18.51 -1.81 -10.69
CA ARG A 39 17.79 -0.55 -10.67
C ARG A 39 18.47 0.48 -9.77
N ASP A 40 18.81 1.63 -10.35
CA ASP A 40 19.50 2.74 -9.68
C ASP A 40 18.60 3.96 -9.44
N VAL A 41 17.49 4.09 -10.16
CA VAL A 41 16.61 5.27 -10.07
C VAL A 41 15.13 4.89 -10.13
N LEU A 42 14.27 5.74 -9.57
CA LEU A 42 12.81 5.63 -9.65
C LEU A 42 12.25 6.45 -10.82
N THR A 43 11.14 6.00 -11.38
CA THR A 43 10.53 6.61 -12.58
C THR A 43 10.14 8.07 -12.38
N GLU A 44 9.54 8.43 -11.23
CA GLU A 44 9.19 9.83 -10.93
C GLU A 44 10.41 10.70 -10.66
N THR A 45 11.51 10.16 -10.14
CA THR A 45 12.77 10.90 -9.98
C THR A 45 13.30 11.36 -11.32
N ILE A 46 13.27 10.50 -12.34
CA ILE A 46 13.66 10.86 -13.71
C ILE A 46 12.77 11.97 -14.26
N LYS A 47 11.45 11.84 -14.10
CA LYS A 47 10.50 12.81 -14.65
C LYS A 47 10.61 14.18 -13.99
N ASN A 48 10.72 14.21 -12.68
CA ASN A 48 10.79 15.45 -11.91
C ASN A 48 12.12 16.19 -12.08
N ASN A 49 13.17 15.48 -12.50
CA ASN A 49 14.51 16.03 -12.69
C ASN A 49 15.03 15.74 -14.12
N PHE A 50 14.14 15.85 -15.13
CA PHE A 50 14.46 15.46 -16.50
C PHE A 50 15.76 16.08 -17.03
N GLU A 51 16.00 17.35 -16.80
CA GLU A 51 17.21 18.07 -17.25
C GLU A 51 18.49 17.44 -16.71
N GLU A 52 18.43 16.89 -15.49
CA GLU A 52 19.57 16.18 -14.88
C GLU A 52 19.81 14.82 -15.53
N TYR A 53 18.72 14.13 -15.94
CA TYR A 53 18.80 12.76 -16.47
C TYR A 53 18.84 12.70 -18.00
N GLU A 54 18.58 13.77 -18.72
CA GLU A 54 18.57 13.77 -20.18
C GLU A 54 19.91 13.25 -20.74
N ASN A 55 19.83 12.28 -21.65
CA ASN A 55 20.93 11.58 -22.29
C ASN A 55 21.84 10.76 -21.32
N LYS A 56 21.49 10.66 -20.04
CA LYS A 56 22.21 9.77 -19.10
C LYS A 56 21.66 8.36 -19.13
N ASP A 57 22.55 7.40 -18.99
CA ASP A 57 22.19 5.99 -18.81
C ASP A 57 21.61 5.77 -17.41
N VAL A 58 20.50 5.03 -17.36
CA VAL A 58 19.78 4.68 -16.15
C VAL A 58 19.36 3.21 -16.19
N CYS A 59 19.11 2.64 -15.03
CA CYS A 59 18.49 1.33 -14.89
C CYS A 59 17.16 1.44 -14.13
N VAL A 60 16.05 1.18 -14.81
CA VAL A 60 14.71 1.17 -14.22
C VAL A 60 14.16 -0.24 -14.14
N ALA A 61 13.38 -0.54 -13.10
CA ALA A 61 12.70 -1.82 -12.98
C ALA A 61 11.29 -1.63 -12.42
N GLY A 62 10.34 -2.39 -12.95
CA GLY A 62 8.95 -2.28 -12.54
C GLY A 62 8.03 -3.24 -13.30
N ARG A 63 6.73 -3.06 -13.10
CA ARG A 63 5.68 -3.84 -13.74
C ARG A 63 5.29 -3.26 -15.10
N LEU A 64 5.22 -4.13 -16.08
CA LEU A 64 4.73 -3.80 -17.42
C LEU A 64 3.20 -3.74 -17.41
N LEU A 65 2.62 -2.55 -17.62
CA LEU A 65 1.16 -2.37 -17.62
C LEU A 65 0.58 -1.95 -18.97
N SER A 66 1.43 -1.62 -19.95
CA SER A 66 1.03 -1.50 -21.35
C SER A 66 2.15 -1.91 -22.26
N LYS A 67 1.79 -2.39 -23.44
CA LYS A 67 2.73 -2.73 -24.50
C LYS A 67 2.04 -2.50 -25.84
N ARG A 68 2.67 -1.71 -26.65
CA ARG A 68 2.19 -1.36 -28.02
C ARG A 68 3.41 -1.28 -28.94
N GLY A 69 3.23 -1.61 -30.16
CA GLY A 69 4.27 -1.51 -31.17
C GLY A 69 3.93 -2.31 -32.41
N LYS A 70 4.55 -1.94 -33.51
CA LYS A 70 4.41 -2.62 -34.79
C LYS A 70 5.79 -2.77 -35.41
N GLY A 71 6.07 -3.97 -35.94
CA GLY A 71 7.33 -4.23 -36.60
C GLY A 71 8.55 -4.19 -35.66
N LYS A 72 9.48 -3.26 -35.92
CA LYS A 72 10.80 -3.14 -35.28
C LYS A 72 10.84 -2.20 -34.07
N VAL A 73 9.70 -1.64 -33.65
CA VAL A 73 9.62 -0.69 -32.54
C VAL A 73 8.54 -1.10 -31.55
N SER A 74 8.84 -1.01 -30.27
CA SER A 74 7.92 -1.27 -29.15
C SER A 74 7.95 -0.12 -28.15
N PHE A 75 6.77 0.32 -27.73
CA PHE A 75 6.58 1.23 -26.61
C PHE A 75 5.89 0.48 -25.48
N MET A 76 6.35 0.69 -24.27
CA MET A 76 5.84 0.00 -23.08
C MET A 76 5.75 0.99 -21.92
N ASP A 77 4.71 0.87 -21.07
CA ASP A 77 4.65 1.61 -19.81
C ASP A 77 5.13 0.72 -18.68
N LEU A 78 6.25 1.11 -18.08
CA LEU A 78 6.82 0.48 -16.90
C LEU A 78 6.41 1.28 -15.66
N TRP A 79 5.83 0.59 -14.67
CA TRP A 79 5.37 1.17 -13.42
C TRP A 79 6.20 0.65 -12.25
N ASP A 80 6.74 1.58 -11.46
CA ASP A 80 7.38 1.27 -10.19
C ASP A 80 6.57 1.81 -8.99
N ARG A 81 7.18 1.87 -7.81
CA ARG A 81 6.51 2.37 -6.61
C ARG A 81 6.17 3.86 -6.66
N SER A 82 6.89 4.64 -7.46
CA SER A 82 6.76 6.09 -7.53
C SER A 82 5.79 6.54 -8.63
N GLY A 83 5.75 5.83 -9.76
CA GLY A 83 4.92 6.22 -10.90
C GLY A 83 5.19 5.36 -12.13
N LYS A 84 5.10 5.95 -13.30
CA LYS A 84 5.32 5.28 -14.57
C LYS A 84 6.32 6.02 -15.45
N ILE A 85 7.02 5.26 -16.28
CA ILE A 85 7.84 5.81 -17.38
C ILE A 85 7.60 5.02 -18.67
N GLN A 86 7.69 5.67 -19.80
CA GLN A 86 7.65 5.00 -21.09
C GLN A 86 9.00 4.38 -21.40
N ILE A 87 8.99 3.14 -21.88
CA ILE A 87 10.16 2.44 -22.44
C ILE A 87 10.02 2.43 -23.96
N PHE A 88 11.02 2.90 -24.64
CA PHE A 88 11.17 2.81 -26.08
C PHE A 88 12.21 1.75 -26.42
N ALA A 89 11.80 0.70 -27.12
CA ALA A 89 12.65 -0.40 -27.50
C ALA A 89 12.66 -0.59 -29.02
N LYS A 90 13.85 -0.62 -29.62
CA LYS A 90 14.04 -0.74 -31.05
C LYS A 90 14.82 -2.02 -31.38
N PHE A 91 14.39 -2.73 -32.42
CA PHE A 91 15.03 -3.97 -32.89
C PHE A 91 16.50 -3.76 -33.21
N ASP A 92 16.82 -2.66 -33.91
CA ASP A 92 18.20 -2.42 -34.38
C ASP A 92 19.16 -2.15 -33.21
N ASP A 93 18.66 -1.74 -32.03
CA ASP A 93 19.48 -1.45 -30.84
C ASP A 93 19.63 -2.66 -29.92
N LEU A 94 18.59 -3.49 -29.82
CA LEU A 94 18.57 -4.69 -28.98
C LEU A 94 19.07 -5.95 -29.68
N GLY A 95 18.99 -5.97 -31.02
CA GLY A 95 19.25 -7.16 -31.83
C GLY A 95 18.09 -8.15 -31.86
N GLU A 96 18.19 -9.15 -32.72
CA GLU A 96 17.13 -10.10 -33.06
C GLU A 96 16.72 -10.94 -31.84
N GLU A 97 17.67 -11.43 -31.09
CA GLU A 97 17.42 -12.32 -29.94
C GLU A 97 16.70 -11.60 -28.80
N GLU A 98 17.27 -10.50 -28.30
CA GLU A 98 16.71 -9.75 -27.18
C GLU A 98 15.35 -9.12 -27.52
N TYR A 99 15.23 -8.56 -28.72
CA TYR A 99 13.94 -8.02 -29.17
C TYR A 99 12.89 -9.11 -29.37
N GLY A 100 13.32 -10.32 -29.81
CA GLY A 100 12.45 -11.49 -29.88
C GLY A 100 11.91 -11.95 -28.53
N PHE A 101 12.73 -11.92 -27.47
CA PHE A 101 12.30 -12.19 -26.10
C PHE A 101 11.38 -11.09 -25.56
N LEU A 102 11.72 -9.80 -25.77
CA LEU A 102 10.89 -8.69 -25.39
C LEU A 102 9.48 -8.81 -26.02
N LYS A 103 9.36 -9.25 -27.26
CA LYS A 103 8.07 -9.46 -27.92
C LYS A 103 7.19 -10.49 -27.24
N LYS A 104 7.76 -11.46 -26.52
CA LYS A 104 7.05 -12.51 -25.78
C LYS A 104 6.61 -12.07 -24.39
N TRP A 105 7.04 -10.89 -23.90
CA TRP A 105 6.61 -10.36 -22.62
C TRP A 105 5.10 -10.07 -22.58
N ASP A 106 4.50 -10.30 -21.43
CA ASP A 106 3.08 -10.10 -21.21
C ASP A 106 2.83 -8.94 -20.24
N ILE A 107 1.66 -8.33 -20.34
CA ILE A 107 1.21 -7.34 -19.36
C ILE A 107 1.14 -8.01 -18.00
N GLY A 108 1.76 -7.36 -17.00
CA GLY A 108 1.90 -7.88 -15.65
C GLY A 108 3.32 -8.37 -15.32
N ASP A 109 4.17 -8.65 -16.32
CA ASP A 109 5.55 -9.05 -16.10
C ASP A 109 6.32 -7.96 -15.34
N ILE A 110 7.30 -8.39 -14.52
CA ILE A 110 8.28 -7.49 -13.89
C ILE A 110 9.54 -7.52 -14.73
N VAL A 111 9.99 -6.34 -15.12
CA VAL A 111 11.10 -6.19 -16.05
C VAL A 111 12.12 -5.16 -15.55
N GLU A 112 13.36 -5.31 -15.98
CA GLU A 112 14.44 -4.36 -15.82
C GLU A 112 14.86 -3.86 -17.20
N VAL A 113 15.09 -2.58 -17.32
CA VAL A 113 15.51 -1.92 -18.55
C VAL A 113 16.67 -0.98 -18.23
N LYS A 114 17.80 -1.18 -18.90
CA LYS A 114 18.90 -0.23 -18.93
C LYS A 114 18.89 0.54 -20.24
N GLY A 115 19.15 1.82 -20.17
CA GLY A 115 19.17 2.67 -21.35
C GLY A 115 19.29 4.13 -20.98
N PHE A 116 19.21 5.03 -21.95
CA PHE A 116 19.33 6.45 -21.70
C PHE A 116 17.97 7.14 -21.72
N VAL A 117 17.87 8.19 -20.92
CA VAL A 117 16.67 9.03 -20.82
C VAL A 117 16.62 10.00 -22.00
N PHE A 118 15.45 10.12 -22.61
CA PHE A 118 15.22 11.09 -23.69
C PHE A 118 13.76 11.55 -23.70
N LYS A 119 13.50 12.61 -24.46
CA LYS A 119 12.15 13.11 -24.70
C LYS A 119 11.73 12.78 -26.12
N THR A 120 10.58 12.13 -26.27
CA THR A 120 10.04 11.80 -27.59
C THR A 120 9.59 13.07 -28.32
N GLN A 121 9.38 12.99 -29.65
CA GLN A 121 8.83 14.10 -30.43
C GLN A 121 7.46 14.60 -29.91
N MET A 122 6.70 13.72 -29.26
CA MET A 122 5.40 14.05 -28.64
C MET A 122 5.54 14.61 -27.22
N GLY A 123 6.77 14.81 -26.72
CA GLY A 123 7.03 15.37 -25.41
C GLY A 123 7.04 14.37 -24.25
N GLU A 124 6.87 13.07 -24.48
CA GLU A 124 6.88 12.06 -23.41
C GLU A 124 8.32 11.72 -22.99
N ILE A 125 8.60 11.81 -21.67
CA ILE A 125 9.90 11.40 -21.10
C ILE A 125 9.95 9.89 -21.10
N SER A 126 11.01 9.33 -21.69
CA SER A 126 11.13 7.91 -21.97
C SER A 126 12.55 7.40 -21.72
N VAL A 127 12.70 6.09 -21.50
CA VAL A 127 13.98 5.41 -21.48
C VAL A 127 14.13 4.64 -22.81
N HIS A 128 15.19 4.96 -23.57
CA HIS A 128 15.56 4.24 -24.77
C HIS A 128 16.37 3.01 -24.36
N ALA A 129 15.76 1.85 -24.52
CA ALA A 129 16.32 0.59 -24.06
C ALA A 129 17.56 0.17 -24.86
N LYS A 130 18.66 -0.10 -24.15
CA LYS A 130 19.91 -0.72 -24.64
C LYS A 130 19.99 -2.19 -24.19
N GLU A 131 19.53 -2.47 -22.96
CA GLU A 131 19.46 -3.83 -22.41
C GLU A 131 18.09 -4.03 -21.75
N VAL A 132 17.57 -5.25 -21.85
CA VAL A 132 16.27 -5.61 -21.29
C VAL A 132 16.36 -6.95 -20.57
N LYS A 133 15.68 -7.10 -19.44
CA LYS A 133 15.71 -8.32 -18.64
C LYS A 133 14.34 -8.59 -18.03
N LEU A 134 13.86 -9.82 -18.16
CA LEU A 134 12.65 -10.27 -17.46
C LEU A 134 13.05 -10.73 -16.06
N LEU A 135 12.52 -10.07 -15.03
CA LEU A 135 12.80 -10.38 -13.62
C LEU A 135 11.79 -11.36 -13.03
N SER A 136 10.53 -11.29 -13.47
CA SER A 136 9.48 -12.19 -13.01
C SER A 136 8.35 -12.28 -14.04
N LYS A 137 7.88 -13.48 -14.30
CA LYS A 137 6.79 -13.76 -15.26
C LYS A 137 5.43 -13.71 -14.57
N SER A 138 4.52 -12.89 -15.08
CA SER A 138 3.13 -12.88 -14.66
C SER A 138 2.37 -14.04 -15.30
N LEU A 139 2.08 -15.07 -14.53
CA LEU A 139 1.42 -16.28 -15.03
C LEU A 139 -0.11 -16.13 -15.12
N LYS A 140 -0.70 -15.29 -14.28
CA LYS A 140 -2.12 -14.95 -14.35
C LYS A 140 -2.31 -13.61 -15.03
N PRO A 141 -3.27 -13.47 -15.96
CA PRO A 141 -3.57 -12.19 -16.58
C PRO A 141 -4.13 -11.20 -15.52
N LEU A 142 -3.78 -9.94 -15.67
CA LEU A 142 -4.43 -8.87 -14.91
C LEU A 142 -5.84 -8.63 -15.45
N PRO A 143 -6.76 -8.11 -14.63
CA PRO A 143 -8.08 -7.64 -15.09
C PRO A 143 -7.95 -6.64 -16.24
N GLU A 144 -8.98 -6.55 -17.08
CA GLU A 144 -8.97 -5.61 -18.20
C GLU A 144 -8.82 -4.16 -17.75
N LYS A 145 -7.93 -3.42 -18.42
CA LYS A 145 -7.53 -2.06 -18.03
C LYS A 145 -8.69 -1.06 -18.04
N TYR A 146 -9.65 -1.23 -18.92
CA TYR A 146 -10.75 -0.26 -19.09
C TYR A 146 -11.81 -0.30 -17.98
N HIS A 147 -11.97 -1.43 -17.33
CA HIS A 147 -12.93 -1.59 -16.25
C HIS A 147 -12.26 -1.70 -14.87
N GLY A 148 -10.92 -1.88 -14.84
CA GLY A 148 -10.17 -2.10 -13.61
C GLY A 148 -10.74 -3.25 -12.79
N LEU A 149 -10.37 -3.31 -11.52
CA LEU A 149 -11.01 -4.19 -10.55
C LEU A 149 -12.09 -3.38 -9.82
N THR A 150 -13.31 -3.33 -10.40
CA THR A 150 -14.44 -2.54 -9.87
C THR A 150 -15.24 -3.26 -8.78
N ASN A 151 -15.28 -4.59 -8.81
CA ASN A 151 -15.99 -5.37 -7.82
C ASN A 151 -15.36 -5.21 -6.43
N THR A 152 -16.10 -4.61 -5.50
CA THR A 152 -15.63 -4.26 -4.15
C THR A 152 -15.17 -5.50 -3.36
N ASP A 153 -15.88 -6.61 -3.42
CA ASP A 153 -15.49 -7.84 -2.73
C ASP A 153 -14.16 -8.39 -3.25
N LEU A 154 -13.96 -8.42 -4.57
CA LEU A 154 -12.70 -8.84 -5.17
C LEU A 154 -11.56 -7.87 -4.83
N ARG A 155 -11.81 -6.56 -4.75
CA ARG A 155 -10.81 -5.57 -4.34
C ARG A 155 -10.32 -5.82 -2.91
N TYR A 156 -11.19 -6.20 -2.00
CA TYR A 156 -10.82 -6.56 -0.63
C TYR A 156 -10.10 -7.91 -0.55
N ARG A 157 -10.59 -8.93 -1.27
CA ARG A 157 -10.01 -10.29 -1.25
C ARG A 157 -8.69 -10.39 -2.00
N GLN A 158 -8.53 -9.62 -3.07
CA GLN A 158 -7.33 -9.58 -3.91
C GLN A 158 -6.68 -8.19 -3.87
N ARG A 159 -6.40 -7.70 -2.67
CA ARG A 159 -5.82 -6.37 -2.46
C ARG A 159 -4.55 -6.14 -3.28
N TYR A 160 -3.73 -7.16 -3.48
CA TYR A 160 -2.53 -7.08 -4.31
C TYR A 160 -2.85 -6.79 -5.79
N VAL A 161 -3.97 -7.27 -6.31
CA VAL A 161 -4.44 -6.94 -7.67
C VAL A 161 -5.02 -5.54 -7.71
N ASP A 162 -5.82 -5.16 -6.70
CA ASP A 162 -6.37 -3.81 -6.54
C ASP A 162 -5.26 -2.74 -6.53
N LEU A 163 -4.16 -2.98 -5.81
CA LEU A 163 -2.99 -2.10 -5.78
C LEU A 163 -2.26 -1.96 -7.14
N ILE A 164 -2.38 -2.97 -8.02
CA ILE A 164 -1.83 -2.91 -9.38
C ILE A 164 -2.75 -2.12 -10.31
N MET A 165 -4.06 -2.34 -10.19
CA MET A 165 -5.05 -1.83 -11.14
C MET A 165 -5.55 -0.43 -10.79
N ASN A 166 -5.55 -0.05 -9.50
CA ASN A 166 -6.09 1.19 -8.95
C ASN A 166 -5.00 1.95 -8.18
N PRO A 167 -4.18 2.78 -8.84
CA PRO A 167 -3.03 3.48 -8.23
C PRO A 167 -3.41 4.34 -7.02
N GLU A 168 -4.61 4.93 -7.02
CA GLU A 168 -5.12 5.76 -5.92
C GLU A 168 -5.28 4.97 -4.60
N VAL A 169 -5.52 3.66 -4.68
CA VAL A 169 -5.59 2.79 -3.50
C VAL A 169 -4.23 2.72 -2.80
N LYS A 170 -3.14 2.67 -3.56
CA LYS A 170 -1.79 2.68 -3.02
C LYS A 170 -1.51 3.96 -2.22
N ASP A 171 -1.94 5.10 -2.73
CA ASP A 171 -1.78 6.40 -2.04
C ASP A 171 -2.48 6.38 -0.67
N THR A 172 -3.66 5.79 -0.57
CA THR A 172 -4.38 5.60 0.70
C THR A 172 -3.54 4.84 1.73
N PHE A 173 -2.88 3.75 1.34
CA PHE A 173 -2.02 2.98 2.24
C PHE A 173 -0.74 3.72 2.63
N VAL A 174 -0.15 4.47 1.69
CA VAL A 174 1.00 5.33 1.96
C VAL A 174 0.62 6.42 2.97
N LYS A 175 -0.52 7.10 2.76
CA LYS A 175 -1.04 8.10 3.70
C LYS A 175 -1.31 7.50 5.08
N ARG A 176 -1.94 6.32 5.15
CA ARG A 176 -2.15 5.62 6.42
C ARG A 176 -0.84 5.39 7.17
N SER A 177 0.20 4.91 6.49
CA SER A 177 1.52 4.69 7.11
C SER A 177 2.14 5.99 7.61
N LYS A 178 2.05 7.08 6.82
CA LYS A 178 2.52 8.40 7.21
C LYS A 178 1.75 8.95 8.42
N ILE A 179 0.43 8.80 8.47
CA ILE A 179 -0.42 9.21 9.60
C ILE A 179 0.06 8.54 10.88
N ILE A 180 0.22 7.21 10.88
CA ILE A 180 0.68 6.48 12.07
C ILE A 180 2.08 6.94 12.51
N GLY A 181 3.00 7.12 11.55
CA GLY A 181 4.33 7.65 11.84
C GLY A 181 4.31 9.08 12.41
N SER A 182 3.42 9.93 11.91
CA SER A 182 3.23 11.31 12.39
C SER A 182 2.68 11.33 13.82
N ILE A 183 1.67 10.48 14.11
CA ILE A 183 1.12 10.33 15.46
C ILE A 183 2.24 9.95 16.46
N ARG A 184 3.07 8.96 16.13
CA ARG A 184 4.19 8.54 16.98
C ARG A 184 5.14 9.70 17.26
N ARG A 185 5.64 10.36 16.23
CA ARG A 185 6.54 11.52 16.40
C ARG A 185 5.93 12.62 17.26
N TYR A 186 4.66 12.91 17.04
CA TYR A 186 3.98 13.93 17.85
C TYR A 186 3.91 13.55 19.33
N LEU A 187 3.48 12.32 19.63
CA LEU A 187 3.35 11.84 21.01
C LEU A 187 4.70 11.70 21.71
N ASP A 188 5.72 11.18 21.03
CA ASP A 188 7.09 11.09 21.54
C ASP A 188 7.63 12.47 21.91
N ASN A 189 7.40 13.48 21.03
CA ASN A 189 7.81 14.86 21.28
C ASN A 189 7.02 15.52 22.45
N GLN A 190 5.84 15.02 22.78
CA GLN A 190 5.07 15.42 23.96
C GLN A 190 5.49 14.67 25.24
N GLY A 191 6.50 13.79 25.13
CA GLY A 191 7.01 12.99 26.25
C GLY A 191 6.17 11.75 26.59
N PHE A 192 5.34 11.29 25.69
CA PHE A 192 4.67 9.99 25.82
C PHE A 192 5.64 8.86 25.48
N MET A 193 5.49 7.75 26.16
CA MET A 193 6.20 6.51 25.91
C MET A 193 5.28 5.53 25.15
N GLU A 194 5.70 5.06 23.97
CA GLU A 194 5.00 3.94 23.31
C GLU A 194 5.30 2.65 24.09
N VAL A 195 4.27 1.89 24.37
CA VAL A 195 4.36 0.63 25.09
C VAL A 195 3.63 -0.47 24.33
N GLU A 196 3.99 -1.72 24.63
CA GLU A 196 3.30 -2.92 24.15
C GLU A 196 2.76 -3.69 25.34
N THR A 197 1.47 -4.02 25.29
CA THR A 197 0.80 -4.79 26.34
C THR A 197 0.23 -6.10 25.80
N PRO A 198 -0.08 -7.10 26.66
CA PRO A 198 -0.51 -8.41 26.21
C PRO A 198 -1.77 -8.38 25.34
N MET A 199 -1.75 -9.14 24.24
CA MET A 199 -2.94 -9.41 23.41
C MET A 199 -3.80 -10.53 23.97
N LEU A 200 -3.17 -11.52 24.62
CA LEU A 200 -3.84 -12.62 25.32
C LEU A 200 -4.04 -12.21 26.77
N VAL A 201 -5.28 -12.19 27.20
CA VAL A 201 -5.67 -11.71 28.53
C VAL A 201 -6.63 -12.68 29.21
N ALA A 202 -6.53 -12.84 30.52
CA ALA A 202 -7.49 -13.62 31.29
C ALA A 202 -8.86 -12.90 31.33
N ASN A 203 -8.84 -11.56 31.48
CA ASN A 203 -10.04 -10.74 31.52
C ASN A 203 -10.01 -9.67 30.42
N ALA A 204 -10.94 -9.78 29.49
CA ALA A 204 -11.18 -8.72 28.52
C ALA A 204 -12.01 -7.61 29.19
N GLY A 205 -11.54 -6.37 29.08
CA GLY A 205 -12.20 -5.18 29.67
C GLY A 205 -11.76 -3.90 28.96
N GLY A 206 -12.27 -2.75 29.43
CA GLY A 206 -12.02 -1.44 28.85
C GLY A 206 -12.98 -1.09 27.69
N ALA A 207 -13.88 -2.00 27.31
CA ALA A 207 -14.93 -1.79 26.34
C ALA A 207 -16.10 -2.73 26.57
N SER A 208 -17.26 -2.41 26.00
CA SER A 208 -18.43 -3.28 25.98
C SER A 208 -18.44 -4.04 24.63
N ALA A 209 -17.71 -5.15 24.56
CA ALA A 209 -17.60 -5.97 23.35
C ALA A 209 -17.43 -7.45 23.69
N ARG A 210 -17.82 -8.33 22.76
CA ARG A 210 -17.62 -9.79 22.90
C ARG A 210 -16.19 -10.13 22.49
N PRO A 211 -15.38 -10.80 23.36
CA PRO A 211 -14.03 -11.24 23.01
C PRO A 211 -14.04 -12.51 22.14
N PHE A 212 -12.95 -12.74 21.39
CA PHE A 212 -12.59 -14.06 20.90
C PHE A 212 -11.98 -14.87 22.04
N LEU A 213 -12.32 -16.17 22.10
CA LEU A 213 -11.79 -17.11 23.09
C LEU A 213 -10.70 -17.95 22.46
N THR A 214 -9.69 -18.29 23.25
CA THR A 214 -8.61 -19.20 22.88
C THR A 214 -8.16 -19.99 24.10
N HIS A 215 -7.42 -21.07 23.88
CA HIS A 215 -6.90 -21.92 24.95
C HIS A 215 -5.37 -21.89 24.96
N PHE A 216 -4.76 -21.71 26.14
CA PHE A 216 -3.33 -21.77 26.36
C PHE A 216 -2.92 -23.15 26.82
N ASN A 217 -2.52 -24.00 25.89
CA ASN A 217 -2.25 -25.43 26.15
C ASN A 217 -1.22 -25.69 27.25
N ALA A 218 -0.19 -24.86 27.36
CA ALA A 218 0.88 -25.11 28.35
C ALA A 218 0.43 -24.93 29.80
N LEU A 219 -0.57 -24.10 30.05
CA LEU A 219 -1.13 -23.83 31.36
C LEU A 219 -2.52 -24.45 31.57
N ASP A 220 -3.09 -25.04 30.52
CA ASP A 220 -4.48 -25.56 30.51
C ASP A 220 -5.49 -24.47 30.92
N GLU A 221 -5.34 -23.26 30.38
CA GLU A 221 -6.15 -22.09 30.74
C GLU A 221 -6.84 -21.48 29.53
N ASP A 222 -8.09 -21.05 29.71
CA ASP A 222 -8.83 -20.27 28.70
C ASP A 222 -8.44 -18.80 28.77
N LEU A 223 -7.99 -18.27 27.65
CA LEU A 223 -7.65 -16.86 27.46
C LEU A 223 -8.60 -16.20 26.46
N LYS A 224 -8.54 -14.90 26.43
CA LYS A 224 -9.30 -14.03 25.52
C LYS A 224 -8.38 -13.16 24.72
N LEU A 225 -8.74 -12.86 23.48
CA LEU A 225 -8.10 -11.77 22.77
C LEU A 225 -8.62 -10.45 23.31
N ARG A 226 -7.73 -9.49 23.55
CA ARG A 226 -8.08 -8.16 24.10
C ARG A 226 -9.07 -7.41 23.23
N ILE A 227 -10.01 -6.72 23.85
CA ILE A 227 -11.01 -5.85 23.17
C ILE A 227 -10.68 -4.35 23.27
N SER A 228 -9.71 -3.97 24.09
CA SER A 228 -9.22 -2.64 24.38
C SER A 228 -7.79 -2.70 24.92
N LEU A 229 -7.10 -1.59 24.98
CA LEU A 229 -5.76 -1.41 25.54
C LEU A 229 -5.81 -0.86 26.98
N GLU A 230 -6.95 -0.37 27.42
CA GLU A 230 -7.18 0.45 28.60
C GLU A 230 -6.58 -0.09 29.89
N LEU A 231 -6.91 -1.35 30.25
CA LEU A 231 -6.62 -1.87 31.58
C LEU A 231 -5.12 -1.95 31.87
N TYR A 232 -4.33 -2.34 30.89
CA TYR A 232 -2.89 -2.42 31.05
C TYR A 232 -2.23 -1.06 31.04
N LEU A 233 -2.67 -0.13 30.19
CA LEU A 233 -2.15 1.24 30.17
C LEU A 233 -2.41 1.96 31.51
N LYS A 234 -3.58 1.80 32.10
CA LYS A 234 -3.87 2.31 33.44
C LYS A 234 -2.96 1.72 34.52
N ARG A 235 -2.63 0.44 34.44
CA ARG A 235 -1.66 -0.17 35.39
C ARG A 235 -0.27 0.43 35.24
N LEU A 236 0.15 0.79 34.03
CA LEU A 236 1.43 1.44 33.80
C LEU A 236 1.46 2.85 34.40
N ILE A 237 0.35 3.60 34.31
CA ILE A 237 0.19 4.89 35.03
C ILE A 237 0.34 4.69 36.54
N VAL A 238 -0.32 3.69 37.12
CA VAL A 238 -0.17 3.35 38.55
C VAL A 238 1.29 2.97 38.88
N GLY A 239 1.99 2.33 37.96
CA GLY A 239 3.40 2.00 38.07
C GLY A 239 4.37 3.19 37.94
N GLY A 240 3.86 4.41 37.70
CA GLY A 240 4.66 5.63 37.60
C GLY A 240 5.07 6.04 36.17
N LEU A 241 4.56 5.38 35.12
CA LEU A 241 4.71 5.85 33.75
C LEU A 241 3.65 6.91 33.46
N GLU A 242 3.97 8.17 33.66
CA GLU A 242 3.01 9.28 33.70
C GLU A 242 2.36 9.60 32.37
N LYS A 243 2.97 9.21 31.23
CA LYS A 243 2.46 9.41 29.87
C LYS A 243 2.77 8.18 29.02
N VAL A 244 1.74 7.43 28.66
CA VAL A 244 1.89 6.21 27.86
C VAL A 244 0.87 6.18 26.73
N TYR A 245 1.25 5.54 25.63
CA TYR A 245 0.33 5.21 24.53
C TYR A 245 0.67 3.84 23.93
N GLU A 246 -0.31 3.22 23.33
CA GLU A 246 -0.13 2.02 22.53
C GLU A 246 -0.94 2.14 21.24
N ILE A 247 -0.33 1.77 20.11
CA ILE A 247 -1.02 1.60 18.82
C ILE A 247 -1.00 0.11 18.50
N GLY A 248 -2.11 -0.57 18.76
CA GLY A 248 -2.17 -2.03 18.69
C GLY A 248 -3.43 -2.59 18.05
N ARG A 249 -3.42 -3.90 17.82
CA ARG A 249 -4.60 -4.63 17.40
C ARG A 249 -5.49 -4.94 18.59
N VAL A 250 -6.79 -4.75 18.40
CA VAL A 250 -7.85 -5.22 19.29
C VAL A 250 -8.85 -6.04 18.50
N PHE A 251 -9.61 -6.90 19.22
CA PHE A 251 -10.42 -7.93 18.61
C PHE A 251 -11.82 -7.92 19.23
N ARG A 252 -12.83 -7.81 18.41
CA ARG A 252 -14.24 -7.84 18.84
C ARG A 252 -15.01 -8.85 18.03
N ASN A 253 -15.51 -9.92 18.67
CA ASN A 253 -16.25 -11.01 18.04
C ASN A 253 -17.73 -10.64 17.90
N GLU A 254 -17.99 -9.67 17.03
CA GLU A 254 -19.31 -9.09 16.77
C GLU A 254 -19.62 -9.14 15.28
N GLY A 255 -20.68 -8.44 14.84
CA GLY A 255 -21.07 -8.37 13.44
C GLY A 255 -19.99 -7.73 12.55
N VAL A 256 -19.99 -8.10 11.28
CA VAL A 256 -19.08 -7.55 10.23
C VAL A 256 -19.91 -6.74 9.25
N ASP A 257 -19.48 -5.52 8.99
CA ASP A 257 -20.02 -4.64 7.95
C ASP A 257 -18.91 -3.79 7.30
N THR A 258 -19.26 -2.81 6.50
CA THR A 258 -18.29 -1.94 5.80
C THR A 258 -17.48 -1.03 6.74
N ARG A 259 -17.87 -0.89 8.01
CA ARG A 259 -17.23 -0.03 9.02
C ARG A 259 -16.67 -0.81 10.21
N HIS A 260 -17.11 -2.05 10.40
CA HIS A 260 -16.75 -2.89 11.55
C HIS A 260 -16.03 -4.15 11.09
N ASN A 261 -14.75 -4.25 11.42
CA ASN A 261 -13.97 -5.47 11.27
C ASN A 261 -13.81 -6.16 12.63
N PRO A 262 -13.72 -7.51 12.69
CA PRO A 262 -13.51 -8.23 13.94
C PRO A 262 -12.14 -7.94 14.56
N GLU A 263 -11.17 -7.48 13.79
CA GLU A 263 -9.87 -6.99 14.24
C GLU A 263 -9.57 -5.62 13.63
N PHE A 264 -9.08 -4.69 14.41
CA PHE A 264 -8.74 -3.34 13.95
C PHE A 264 -7.63 -2.72 14.78
N THR A 265 -6.98 -1.71 14.22
CA THR A 265 -5.96 -0.94 14.93
C THR A 265 -6.64 0.13 15.78
N LEU A 266 -6.33 0.14 17.06
CA LEU A 266 -6.77 1.14 18.03
C LEU A 266 -5.53 1.83 18.60
N MET A 267 -5.62 3.11 18.87
CA MET A 267 -4.69 3.84 19.69
C MET A 267 -5.40 4.28 20.97
N GLU A 268 -4.81 3.97 22.10
CA GLU A 268 -5.18 4.55 23.38
C GLU A 268 -3.97 5.23 24.01
N LEU A 269 -4.20 6.31 24.72
CA LEU A 269 -3.16 7.03 25.44
C LEU A 269 -3.68 7.52 26.78
N TYR A 270 -2.78 7.56 27.77
CA TYR A 270 -3.09 7.94 29.13
C TYR A 270 -2.02 8.88 29.66
N GLN A 271 -2.46 9.91 30.37
CA GLN A 271 -1.58 10.92 30.97
C GLN A 271 -2.01 11.22 32.40
N ALA A 272 -1.07 11.16 33.33
CA ALA A 272 -1.26 11.62 34.70
C ALA A 272 -1.24 13.16 34.78
N TYR A 273 -1.77 13.71 35.87
CA TYR A 273 -1.75 15.15 36.20
C TYR A 273 -2.41 16.04 35.13
N THR A 274 -3.41 15.53 34.44
CA THR A 274 -4.23 16.29 33.50
C THR A 274 -5.71 15.89 33.63
N ASP A 275 -6.60 16.71 33.09
CA ASP A 275 -8.03 16.43 33.01
C ASP A 275 -8.49 16.25 31.54
N TYR A 276 -9.80 16.13 31.35
CA TYR A 276 -10.41 16.01 30.03
C TYR A 276 -10.15 17.25 29.14
N ASN A 277 -9.96 18.45 29.70
CA ASN A 277 -9.64 19.63 28.91
C ASN A 277 -8.24 19.52 28.30
N GLY A 278 -7.25 19.08 29.07
CA GLY A 278 -5.92 18.82 28.57
C GLY A 278 -5.91 17.72 27.50
N MET A 279 -6.75 16.70 27.63
CA MET A 279 -6.89 15.66 26.61
C MET A 279 -7.59 16.14 25.35
N MET A 280 -8.56 17.08 25.45
CA MET A 280 -9.15 17.74 24.29
C MET A 280 -8.10 18.58 23.54
N ASP A 281 -7.28 19.37 24.28
CA ASP A 281 -6.19 20.15 23.68
C ASP A 281 -5.17 19.26 22.97
N LEU A 282 -4.76 18.16 23.59
CA LEU A 282 -3.85 17.19 23.00
C LEU A 282 -4.43 16.61 21.70
N THR A 283 -5.70 16.21 21.72
CA THR A 283 -6.38 15.61 20.56
C THR A 283 -6.49 16.61 19.41
N GLU A 284 -6.95 17.83 19.68
CA GLU A 284 -7.06 18.89 18.68
C GLU A 284 -5.72 19.20 18.02
N ASN A 285 -4.67 19.35 18.82
CA ASN A 285 -3.33 19.64 18.32
C ASN A 285 -2.73 18.46 17.55
N LEU A 286 -3.00 17.21 17.96
CA LEU A 286 -2.60 16.00 17.25
C LEU A 286 -3.23 15.95 15.85
N TYR A 287 -4.53 16.17 15.72
CA TYR A 287 -5.21 16.17 14.42
C TYR A 287 -4.65 17.24 13.49
N ARG A 288 -4.45 18.46 14.01
CA ARG A 288 -3.86 19.59 13.27
C ARG A 288 -2.45 19.27 12.78
N HIS A 289 -1.61 18.73 13.67
CA HIS A 289 -0.24 18.36 13.36
C HIS A 289 -0.19 17.27 12.27
N VAL A 290 -0.98 16.21 12.41
CA VAL A 290 -1.00 15.10 11.46
C VAL A 290 -1.50 15.56 10.08
N ALA A 291 -2.53 16.38 10.02
CA ALA A 291 -3.03 16.93 8.77
C ALA A 291 -1.96 17.77 8.06
N GLN A 292 -1.34 18.68 8.78
CA GLN A 292 -0.28 19.55 8.23
C GLN A 292 0.94 18.74 7.76
N GLU A 293 1.40 17.77 8.55
CA GLU A 293 2.60 16.99 8.22
C GLU A 293 2.37 16.03 7.03
N VAL A 294 1.19 15.38 6.98
CA VAL A 294 0.91 14.32 5.99
C VAL A 294 0.35 14.87 4.70
N LEU A 295 -0.49 15.91 4.77
CA LEU A 295 -1.21 16.46 3.62
C LEU A 295 -0.66 17.82 3.16
N GLY A 296 0.16 18.51 4.00
CA GLY A 296 0.63 19.86 3.74
C GLY A 296 -0.44 20.94 3.96
N THR A 297 -1.61 20.57 4.48
CA THR A 297 -2.74 21.46 4.74
C THR A 297 -3.59 20.94 5.89
N THR A 298 -4.25 21.85 6.62
CA THR A 298 -5.26 21.50 7.61
C THR A 298 -6.67 21.43 7.04
N THR A 299 -6.89 21.95 5.83
CA THR A 299 -8.18 21.88 5.15
C THR A 299 -8.28 20.56 4.39
N ILE A 300 -9.29 19.76 4.73
CA ILE A 300 -9.56 18.45 4.13
C ILE A 300 -11.00 18.38 3.61
N THR A 301 -11.24 17.54 2.61
CA THR A 301 -12.57 17.18 2.16
C THR A 301 -12.91 15.77 2.63
N TYR A 302 -13.96 15.63 3.43
CA TYR A 302 -14.46 14.34 3.89
C TYR A 302 -15.93 14.17 3.50
N ASN A 303 -16.24 13.12 2.74
CA ASN A 303 -17.60 12.87 2.21
C ASN A 303 -18.22 14.08 1.48
N GLY A 304 -17.41 14.86 0.76
CA GLY A 304 -17.86 16.06 0.04
C GLY A 304 -18.01 17.31 0.90
N ILE A 305 -17.73 17.23 2.20
CA ILE A 305 -17.77 18.37 3.14
C ILE A 305 -16.33 18.84 3.36
N GLU A 306 -16.11 20.14 3.14
CA GLU A 306 -14.84 20.78 3.47
C GLU A 306 -14.76 21.05 4.98
N MET A 307 -13.66 20.63 5.59
CA MET A 307 -13.38 20.78 7.01
C MET A 307 -11.99 21.38 7.20
N ASP A 308 -11.88 22.43 8.02
CA ASP A 308 -10.60 23.03 8.39
C ASP A 308 -10.21 22.61 9.82
N LEU A 309 -9.32 21.64 9.92
CA LEU A 309 -8.76 21.15 11.18
C LEU A 309 -7.80 22.16 11.85
N GLY A 310 -7.45 23.27 11.16
CA GLY A 310 -6.65 24.37 11.70
C GLY A 310 -7.44 25.28 12.62
N LYS A 311 -8.77 25.31 12.50
CA LYS A 311 -9.65 26.07 13.40
C LYS A 311 -9.78 25.40 14.76
N PRO A 312 -10.05 26.16 15.84
CA PRO A 312 -10.40 25.57 17.13
C PRO A 312 -11.59 24.62 17.02
N PHE A 313 -11.51 23.46 17.67
CA PHE A 313 -12.62 22.51 17.71
C PHE A 313 -13.67 23.02 18.68
N GLU A 314 -14.93 22.90 18.27
CA GLU A 314 -16.08 23.23 19.15
C GLU A 314 -16.08 22.25 20.33
N ARG A 315 -16.33 22.82 21.54
CA ARG A 315 -16.40 22.04 22.78
C ARG A 315 -17.84 22.14 23.30
N ILE A 316 -18.54 21.05 23.12
CA ILE A 316 -19.95 20.92 23.52
C ILE A 316 -20.12 19.81 24.55
N THR A 317 -21.12 19.96 25.40
CA THR A 317 -21.47 18.87 26.31
C THR A 317 -22.10 17.70 25.53
N MET A 318 -22.01 16.48 26.08
CA MET A 318 -22.67 15.31 25.48
C MET A 318 -24.18 15.52 25.30
N LEU A 319 -24.83 16.18 26.25
CA LEU A 319 -26.28 16.50 26.19
C LEU A 319 -26.59 17.47 25.04
N ASP A 320 -25.74 18.44 24.80
CA ASP A 320 -25.94 19.43 23.73
C ASP A 320 -25.59 18.84 22.36
N ALA A 321 -24.66 17.88 22.29
CA ALA A 321 -24.32 17.18 21.07
C ALA A 321 -25.44 16.25 20.55
N VAL A 322 -26.38 15.84 21.40
CA VAL A 322 -27.51 14.95 21.05
C VAL A 322 -28.79 15.73 20.72
N LYS A 323 -28.86 17.02 21.03
CA LYS A 323 -29.96 17.89 20.65
C LYS A 323 -29.86 18.37 19.22
#